data_6e946e8fecdde439d702b4cd2fcd0518
#
_entry.id   6e946e8fecdde439d702b4cd2fcd0518
#
_cell.length_a   1.000
_cell.length_b   1.000
_cell.length_c   1.000
_cell.angle_alpha   90.00
_cell.angle_beta   90.00
_cell.angle_gamma   90.00
#
_symmetry.space_group_name_H-M   'P 1'
#
loop_
_entity.id
_entity.type
_entity.pdbx_description
1 polymer ?
#
loop_
_entity_poly.entity_id
_entity_poly.type
_entity_poly.pdbx_seq_one_letter_code
_entity_poly.pdbx_strand_id
1 'polypeptide(L)'
;MTQNISFIVHLPGKPEAREELYSSLIKVLDEMSNEPDFVNTYLHRSADDPDTLVLYETWACSAQYFMEHHLKKPYRVNYEGKLKGLLKSERTFEWLDLVKGYERKDK
;
A
#
# COMPACT_ATOMS: atom_id res chain seq x y z
N MET A 1 11.63 -13.86 17.13
CA MET A 1 11.89 -12.49 16.80
C MET A 1 11.07 -12.06 15.61
N THR A 2 10.38 -10.95 15.73
CA THR A 2 9.51 -10.48 14.68
C THR A 2 10.30 -9.76 13.61
N GLN A 3 10.03 -10.11 12.36
CA GLN A 3 10.64 -9.44 11.23
C GLN A 3 9.65 -8.49 10.61
N ASN A 4 10.07 -7.24 10.43
CA ASN A 4 9.24 -6.27 9.74
C ASN A 4 9.74 -6.05 8.33
N ILE A 5 8.81 -5.82 7.43
CA ILE A 5 9.15 -5.37 6.09
C ILE A 5 8.53 -4.00 5.86
N SER A 6 9.20 -3.21 5.06
CA SER A 6 8.61 -1.96 4.58
C SER A 6 8.68 -1.94 3.07
N PHE A 7 7.76 -1.24 2.45
CA PHE A 7 7.76 -1.18 0.99
C PHE A 7 6.96 0.02 0.52
N ILE A 8 7.23 0.37 -0.73
CA ILE A 8 6.51 1.46 -1.39
C ILE A 8 5.71 0.85 -2.53
N VAL A 9 4.44 1.25 -2.63
CA VAL A 9 3.55 0.81 -3.70
C VAL A 9 3.21 2.02 -4.56
N HIS A 10 3.45 1.91 -5.86
CA HIS A 10 3.04 2.96 -6.80
C HIS A 10 1.81 2.50 -7.55
N LEU A 11 0.80 3.35 -7.57
CA LEU A 11 -0.47 3.09 -8.22
C LEU A 11 -0.73 4.18 -9.25
N PRO A 12 -0.19 4.03 -10.47
CA PRO A 12 -0.36 5.06 -11.51
C PRO A 12 -1.78 5.04 -12.05
N GLY A 13 -2.62 5.93 -11.55
CA GLY A 13 -4.04 5.94 -11.87
C GLY A 13 -4.34 6.62 -13.18
N LYS A 14 -5.44 6.20 -13.80
CA LYS A 14 -5.97 6.92 -14.96
C LYS A 14 -6.62 8.20 -14.48
N PRO A 15 -6.48 9.31 -15.23
CA PRO A 15 -7.11 10.57 -14.79
C PRO A 15 -8.62 10.43 -14.57
N GLU A 16 -9.31 9.71 -15.44
CA GLU A 16 -10.75 9.56 -15.32
C GLU A 16 -11.17 8.62 -14.19
N ALA A 17 -10.23 7.86 -13.63
CA ALA A 17 -10.51 6.91 -12.55
C ALA A 17 -9.99 7.38 -11.20
N ARG A 18 -9.55 8.64 -11.10
CA ARG A 18 -8.91 9.13 -9.87
C ARG A 18 -9.76 8.91 -8.63
N GLU A 19 -11.03 9.29 -8.71
CA GLU A 19 -11.91 9.20 -7.54
C GLU A 19 -12.20 7.75 -7.17
N GLU A 20 -12.44 6.92 -8.16
CA GLU A 20 -12.73 5.52 -7.88
C GLU A 20 -11.53 4.80 -7.32
N LEU A 21 -10.34 5.08 -7.85
CA LEU A 21 -9.11 4.48 -7.31
C LEU A 21 -8.94 4.87 -5.85
N TYR A 22 -9.10 6.15 -5.56
CA TYR A 22 -8.95 6.65 -4.19
C TYR A 22 -9.95 5.98 -3.25
N SER A 23 -11.22 6.00 -3.60
CA SER A 23 -12.25 5.48 -2.70
C SER A 23 -12.14 3.96 -2.52
N SER A 24 -11.79 3.24 -3.59
CA SER A 24 -11.61 1.80 -3.48
C SER A 24 -10.42 1.45 -2.59
N LEU A 25 -9.33 2.22 -2.72
CA LEU A 25 -8.15 1.99 -1.91
C LEU A 25 -8.42 2.28 -0.45
N ILE A 26 -9.12 3.38 -0.14
CA ILE A 26 -9.43 3.71 1.25
C ILE A 26 -10.18 2.57 1.95
N LYS A 27 -11.12 1.93 1.25
CA LYS A 27 -11.84 0.81 1.83
C LYS A 27 -10.90 -0.33 2.21
N VAL A 28 -9.94 -0.63 1.34
CA VAL A 28 -8.97 -1.68 1.64
C VAL A 28 -8.08 -1.28 2.80
N LEU A 29 -7.61 -0.03 2.83
CA LEU A 29 -6.73 0.41 3.91
C LEU A 29 -7.44 0.36 5.26
N ASP A 30 -8.74 0.69 5.29
CA ASP A 30 -9.50 0.62 6.52
C ASP A 30 -9.55 -0.80 7.06
N GLU A 31 -9.76 -1.78 6.16
CA GLU A 31 -9.81 -3.18 6.59
C GLU A 31 -8.44 -3.69 7.00
N MET A 32 -7.42 -3.38 6.21
CA MET A 32 -6.11 -3.96 6.49
C MET A 32 -5.47 -3.38 7.75
N SER A 33 -5.87 -2.18 8.16
CA SER A 33 -5.33 -1.60 9.38
C SER A 33 -5.75 -2.37 10.63
N ASN A 34 -6.69 -3.30 10.49
CA ASN A 34 -7.12 -4.17 11.60
C ASN A 34 -6.38 -5.50 11.64
N GLU A 35 -5.51 -5.77 10.67
CA GLU A 35 -4.78 -7.05 10.66
C GLU A 35 -3.74 -7.08 11.77
N PRO A 36 -3.53 -8.25 12.39
CA PRO A 36 -2.55 -8.36 13.48
C PRO A 36 -1.12 -8.01 13.05
N ASP A 37 -0.77 -8.27 11.78
CA ASP A 37 0.58 -8.00 11.30
C ASP A 37 0.77 -6.56 10.84
N PHE A 38 -0.30 -5.77 10.77
CA PHE A 38 -0.22 -4.40 10.27
C PHE A 38 0.54 -3.51 11.25
N VAL A 39 1.49 -2.73 10.73
CA VAL A 39 2.23 -1.77 11.56
C VAL A 39 1.82 -0.34 11.19
N ASN A 40 1.98 0.03 9.93
CA ASN A 40 1.57 1.36 9.49
C ASN A 40 1.41 1.41 7.98
N THR A 41 0.69 2.43 7.52
CA THR A 41 0.66 2.78 6.12
C THR A 41 0.40 4.28 6.00
N TYR A 42 1.04 4.89 5.02
CA TYR A 42 0.87 6.31 4.74
C TYR A 42 0.55 6.46 3.27
N LEU A 43 -0.62 7.02 2.99
CA LEU A 43 -1.08 7.22 1.64
C LEU A 43 -0.70 8.62 1.17
N HIS A 44 -0.05 8.67 0.02
CA HIS A 44 0.40 9.92 -0.58
C HIS A 44 -0.16 10.03 -1.99
N ARG A 45 -0.27 11.27 -2.44
CA ARG A 45 -0.49 11.54 -3.85
C ARG A 45 0.84 12.02 -4.39
N SER A 46 1.23 11.50 -5.56
CA SER A 46 2.49 11.92 -6.15
C SER A 46 2.45 13.42 -6.44
N ALA A 47 3.53 14.13 -6.09
CA ALA A 47 3.60 15.56 -6.35
C ALA A 47 3.71 15.86 -7.83
N ASP A 48 4.25 14.91 -8.60
CA ASP A 48 4.47 15.11 -10.03
C ASP A 48 3.31 14.62 -10.88
N ASP A 49 2.46 13.75 -10.32
CA ASP A 49 1.35 13.16 -11.08
C ASP A 49 0.17 12.98 -10.12
N PRO A 50 -0.77 13.93 -10.13
CA PRO A 50 -1.88 13.89 -9.15
C PRO A 50 -2.80 12.70 -9.28
N ASP A 51 -2.71 11.96 -10.40
CA ASP A 51 -3.52 10.75 -10.57
C ASP A 51 -2.84 9.52 -9.99
N THR A 52 -1.58 9.62 -9.58
CA THR A 52 -0.83 8.50 -9.03
C THR A 52 -0.84 8.57 -7.51
N LEU A 53 -1.22 7.46 -6.89
CA LEU A 53 -1.16 7.30 -5.44
C LEU A 53 0.07 6.49 -5.08
N VAL A 54 0.67 6.81 -3.94
CA VAL A 54 1.88 6.14 -3.47
C VAL A 54 1.67 5.78 -2.01
N LEU A 55 1.89 4.50 -1.69
CA LEU A 55 1.78 4.02 -0.32
C LEU A 55 3.16 3.69 0.22
N TYR A 56 3.41 4.06 1.46
CA TYR A 56 4.53 3.52 2.21
C TYR A 56 3.93 2.66 3.31
N GLU A 57 4.30 1.38 3.38
CA GLU A 57 3.70 0.45 4.32
C GLU A 57 4.77 -0.31 5.09
N THR A 58 4.43 -0.65 6.34
CA THR A 58 5.26 -1.53 7.16
C THR A 58 4.36 -2.61 7.75
N TRP A 59 4.84 -3.85 7.66
CA TRP A 59 4.11 -5.02 8.16
C TRP A 59 5.06 -5.89 8.96
N ALA A 60 4.53 -6.52 10.02
CA ALA A 60 5.31 -7.41 10.88
C ALA A 60 5.24 -8.83 10.34
N CYS A 61 5.77 -9.04 9.15
CA CYS A 61 5.83 -10.35 8.51
C CYS A 61 6.87 -10.27 7.39
N SER A 62 7.13 -11.40 6.74
CA SER A 62 8.03 -11.41 5.60
C SER A 62 7.33 -10.93 4.34
N ALA A 63 8.12 -10.51 3.34
CA ALA A 63 7.57 -10.13 2.05
C ALA A 63 6.80 -11.28 1.42
N GLN A 64 7.35 -12.49 1.51
CA GLN A 64 6.69 -13.66 0.95
C GLN A 64 5.33 -13.89 1.62
N TYR A 65 5.27 -13.79 2.94
CA TYR A 65 4.02 -13.99 3.65
C TYR A 65 3.00 -12.95 3.24
N PHE A 66 3.42 -11.69 3.13
CA PHE A 66 2.53 -10.62 2.70
C PHE A 66 1.93 -10.93 1.33
N MET A 67 2.77 -11.31 0.38
CA MET A 67 2.31 -11.58 -0.98
C MET A 67 1.38 -12.80 -1.04
N GLU A 68 1.67 -13.82 -0.24
CA GLU A 68 0.89 -15.06 -0.30
C GLU A 68 -0.39 -15.01 0.51
N HIS A 69 -0.44 -14.16 1.54
CA HIS A 69 -1.58 -14.16 2.45
C HIS A 69 -2.32 -12.83 2.47
N HIS A 70 -1.62 -11.73 2.77
CA HIS A 70 -2.32 -10.46 2.93
C HIS A 70 -2.89 -9.91 1.64
N LEU A 71 -2.21 -10.07 0.52
CA LEU A 71 -2.73 -9.61 -0.76
C LEU A 71 -3.94 -10.41 -1.23
N LYS A 72 -4.15 -11.60 -0.66
CA LYS A 72 -5.23 -12.48 -1.09
C LYS A 72 -6.41 -12.50 -0.13
N LYS A 73 -6.44 -11.60 0.83
CA LYS A 73 -7.55 -11.54 1.77
C LYS A 73 -8.86 -11.25 1.06
N PRO A 74 -9.98 -11.79 1.56
CA PRO A 74 -11.27 -11.59 0.89
C PRO A 74 -11.64 -10.14 0.66
N TYR A 75 -11.31 -9.24 1.59
CA TYR A 75 -11.68 -7.84 1.43
C TYR A 75 -10.91 -7.14 0.30
N ARG A 76 -9.87 -7.79 -0.24
CA ARG A 76 -9.10 -7.22 -1.33
C ARG A 76 -9.55 -7.71 -2.70
N VAL A 77 -10.42 -8.73 -2.75
CA VAL A 77 -10.76 -9.37 -4.01
C VAL A 77 -11.33 -8.38 -5.03
N ASN A 78 -12.35 -7.59 -4.61
CA ASN A 78 -12.93 -6.61 -5.52
C ASN A 78 -11.92 -5.56 -5.95
N TYR A 79 -11.13 -5.06 -4.99
CA TYR A 79 -10.12 -4.06 -5.28
C TYR A 79 -9.10 -4.57 -6.28
N GLU A 80 -8.56 -5.76 -6.04
CA GLU A 80 -7.54 -6.31 -6.94
C GLU A 80 -8.11 -6.52 -8.34
N GLY A 81 -9.36 -6.95 -8.42
CA GLY A 81 -10.00 -7.16 -9.71
C GLY A 81 -10.25 -5.88 -10.48
N LYS A 82 -10.44 -4.76 -9.79
CA LYS A 82 -10.68 -3.48 -10.44
C LYS A 82 -9.42 -2.78 -10.89
N LEU A 83 -8.28 -3.09 -10.27
CA LEU A 83 -7.07 -2.31 -10.48
C LEU A 83 -6.69 -2.16 -11.94
N LYS A 84 -6.83 -3.24 -12.69
CA LYS A 84 -6.46 -3.21 -14.10
C LYS A 84 -7.20 -2.12 -14.87
N GLY A 85 -8.46 -1.91 -14.52
CA GLY A 85 -9.26 -0.87 -15.17
C GLY A 85 -9.02 0.53 -14.62
N LEU A 86 -8.44 0.63 -13.45
CA LEU A 86 -8.24 1.92 -12.79
C LEU A 86 -6.85 2.50 -13.02
N LEU A 87 -5.89 1.66 -13.40
CA LEU A 87 -4.50 2.07 -13.55
C LEU A 87 -4.13 2.21 -15.02
N LYS A 88 -3.30 3.22 -15.32
CA LYS A 88 -2.77 3.41 -16.67
C LYS A 88 -1.53 2.58 -16.93
N SER A 89 -0.89 2.08 -15.85
CA SER A 89 0.19 1.12 -15.95
C SER A 89 0.18 0.29 -14.68
N GLU A 90 0.95 -0.79 -14.67
CA GLU A 90 0.88 -1.76 -13.58
C GLU A 90 1.37 -1.19 -12.26
N ARG A 91 0.74 -1.63 -11.19
CA ARG A 91 1.19 -1.35 -9.85
C ARG A 91 2.57 -1.95 -9.63
N THR A 92 3.44 -1.21 -8.94
CA THR A 92 4.77 -1.72 -8.62
C THR A 92 4.99 -1.68 -7.11
N PHE A 93 5.81 -2.63 -6.65
CA PHE A 93 6.24 -2.71 -5.26
C PHE A 93 7.74 -2.48 -5.22
N GLU A 94 8.18 -1.67 -4.26
CA GLU A 94 9.60 -1.52 -3.99
C GLU A 94 9.83 -1.96 -2.55
N TRP A 95 10.52 -3.10 -2.39
CA TRP A 95 10.77 -3.66 -1.06
C TRP A 95 11.98 -2.99 -0.43
N LEU A 96 11.88 -2.68 0.85
CA LEU A 96 12.90 -1.92 1.56
C LEU A 96 13.36 -2.67 2.79
N ASP A 97 14.66 -2.58 3.08
CA ASP A 97 15.24 -3.06 4.34
C ASP A 97 15.61 -1.85 5.17
N LEU A 98 15.06 -1.77 6.36
CA LEU A 98 15.39 -0.64 7.23
C LEU A 98 16.84 -0.77 7.69
N VAL A 99 17.63 0.28 7.42
CA VAL A 99 19.02 0.32 7.87
C VAL A 99 19.11 1.09 9.18
N LYS A 100 18.48 2.25 9.25
CA LYS A 100 18.55 3.05 10.46
C LYS A 100 17.45 4.11 10.42
N GLY A 101 16.81 4.31 11.57
CA GLY A 101 15.75 5.32 11.69
C GLY A 101 16.23 6.49 12.50
N TYR A 102 15.72 7.65 12.16
CA TYR A 102 15.94 8.87 12.91
C TYR A 102 14.60 9.54 13.11
N GLU A 103 14.31 9.88 14.33
CA GLU A 103 13.06 10.54 14.66
C GLU A 103 13.32 11.68 15.63
N ARG A 104 12.50 12.73 15.51
CA ARG A 104 12.61 13.82 16.46
C ARG A 104 12.15 13.32 17.82
N LYS A 105 12.92 13.64 18.83
CA LYS A 105 12.66 13.10 20.17
C LYS A 105 11.75 13.96 21.01
N ASP A 106 11.79 15.26 20.78
CA ASP A 106 11.04 16.15 21.64
C ASP A 106 9.58 16.09 21.33
N LYS A 107 8.91 16.32 22.28
CA LYS A 107 7.59 16.50 22.20
C LYS A 107 6.79 15.59 21.99
#